data_455b294cf3cb2b03af7356250602727a
#
_entry.id   455b294cf3cb2b03af7356250602727a
#
_cell.length_a   1.000
_cell.length_b   1.000
_cell.length_c   1.000
_cell.angle_alpha   90.00
_cell.angle_beta   90.00
_cell.angle_gamma   90.00
#
_symmetry.space_group_name_H-M   'P 1'
#
loop_
_entity.id
_entity.type
_entity.pdbx_description
1 polymer ?
#
loop_
_entity_poly.entity_id
_entity_poly.type
_entity_poly.pdbx_seq_one_letter_code
_entity_poly.pdbx_strand_id
1 'polypeptide(L)'
;MKTFEGKLVSQNVKVGIVAARFNEFITSKLLSGAMDGLLRHDVQDADIHVAWVPGAFEIPLVASKMAKSGKYDAVICLGAVIRGSTSHYDYCLLYTSPSPRDA
;
A
#
# COMPACT_ATOMS: atom_id res chain seq x y z
N MET A 1 -5.50 -24.63 6.46
CA MET A 1 -4.84 -23.38 6.04
C MET A 1 -4.25 -23.54 4.66
N LYS A 2 -4.53 -22.59 3.82
CA LYS A 2 -4.00 -22.63 2.48
C LYS A 2 -2.61 -22.01 2.46
N THR A 3 -1.67 -22.74 1.94
CA THR A 3 -0.29 -22.26 1.85
C THR A 3 0.00 -22.01 0.37
N PHE A 4 0.44 -20.80 0.08
CA PHE A 4 0.88 -20.46 -1.28
C PHE A 4 2.38 -20.56 -1.32
N GLU A 5 2.86 -21.66 -1.84
CA GLU A 5 4.28 -21.88 -1.94
C GLU A 5 4.76 -21.71 -3.36
N GLY A 6 5.84 -20.99 -3.49
CA GLY A 6 6.68 -21.04 -4.66
C GLY A 6 6.24 -20.28 -5.87
N LYS A 7 4.99 -20.15 -6.16
CA LYS A 7 4.56 -19.43 -7.36
C LYS A 7 3.38 -18.57 -7.06
N LEU A 8 3.63 -17.29 -7.02
CA LEU A 8 2.57 -16.33 -7.05
C LEU A 8 2.15 -16.15 -8.50
N VAL A 9 1.49 -17.15 -9.05
CA VAL A 9 0.84 -16.96 -10.32
C VAL A 9 -0.52 -16.40 -10.01
N SER A 10 -0.67 -15.13 -10.23
CA SER A 10 -1.93 -14.47 -9.99
C SER A 10 -2.65 -14.31 -11.30
N GLN A 11 -3.71 -15.07 -11.47
CA GLN A 11 -4.60 -14.85 -12.58
C GLN A 11 -5.76 -13.98 -12.09
N ASN A 12 -5.93 -12.84 -12.76
CA ASN A 12 -7.04 -11.94 -12.47
C ASN A 12 -7.03 -11.34 -11.07
N VAL A 13 -5.86 -11.23 -10.47
CA VAL A 13 -5.71 -10.56 -9.19
C VAL A 13 -5.75 -9.06 -9.41
N LYS A 14 -6.57 -8.37 -8.63
CA LYS A 14 -6.67 -6.92 -8.66
C LYS A 14 -6.05 -6.34 -7.42
N VAL A 15 -5.16 -5.37 -7.60
CA VAL A 15 -4.40 -4.77 -6.51
C VAL A 15 -4.65 -3.28 -6.48
N GLY A 16 -4.98 -2.78 -5.30
CA GLY A 16 -5.04 -1.35 -5.04
C GLY A 16 -3.79 -0.91 -4.31
N ILE A 17 -3.24 0.22 -4.72
CA ILE A 17 -2.07 0.81 -4.06
C ILE A 17 -2.45 2.19 -3.57
N VAL A 18 -2.21 2.46 -2.29
CA VAL A 18 -2.38 3.79 -1.71
C VAL A 18 -1.00 4.35 -1.48
N ALA A 19 -0.67 5.46 -2.13
CA ALA A 19 0.64 6.07 -2.06
C ALA A 19 0.55 7.50 -1.53
N ALA A 20 1.38 7.83 -0.55
CA ALA A 20 1.41 9.16 0.03
C ALA A 20 2.32 10.08 -0.78
N ARG A 21 1.85 11.31 -1.03
CA ARG A 21 2.65 12.32 -1.73
C ARG A 21 3.73 12.93 -0.86
N PHE A 22 3.50 12.97 0.44
CA PHE A 22 4.53 13.48 1.34
C PHE A 22 5.77 12.60 1.25
N ASN A 23 6.92 13.19 1.03
CA ASN A 23 8.16 12.49 0.71
C ASN A 23 8.04 11.70 -0.61
N GLU A 24 7.47 12.33 -1.61
CA GLU A 24 7.12 11.68 -2.87
C GLU A 24 8.33 11.04 -3.56
N PHE A 25 9.52 11.63 -3.41
CA PHE A 25 10.74 11.06 -4.00
C PHE A 25 10.96 9.62 -3.51
N ILE A 26 10.79 9.40 -2.21
CA ILE A 26 10.94 8.06 -1.63
C ILE A 26 9.76 7.18 -2.00
N THR A 27 8.55 7.72 -1.87
CA THR A 27 7.34 6.97 -2.16
C THR A 27 7.27 6.53 -3.61
N SER A 28 7.75 7.37 -4.53
CA SER A 28 7.78 7.00 -5.95
C SER A 28 8.70 5.82 -6.22
N LYS A 29 9.81 5.72 -5.49
CA LYS A 29 10.70 4.58 -5.60
C LYS A 29 10.05 3.33 -5.05
N LEU A 30 9.32 3.45 -3.94
CA LEU A 30 8.57 2.33 -3.38
C LEU A 30 7.50 1.87 -4.35
N LEU A 31 6.80 2.80 -4.97
CA LEU A 31 5.78 2.48 -5.96
C LEU A 31 6.38 1.76 -7.16
N SER A 32 7.52 2.24 -7.65
CA SER A 32 8.23 1.59 -8.74
C SER A 32 8.58 0.15 -8.41
N GLY A 33 9.09 -0.08 -7.20
CA GLY A 33 9.42 -1.43 -6.74
C GLY A 33 8.19 -2.32 -6.63
N ALA A 34 7.10 -1.78 -6.10
CA ALA A 34 5.85 -2.53 -5.97
C ALA A 34 5.29 -2.91 -7.34
N MET A 35 5.28 -1.95 -8.28
CA MET A 35 4.81 -2.20 -9.65
C MET A 35 5.66 -3.27 -10.33
N ASP A 36 6.98 -3.15 -10.20
CA ASP A 36 7.89 -4.12 -10.80
C ASP A 36 7.62 -5.53 -10.25
N GLY A 37 7.47 -5.64 -8.93
CA GLY A 37 7.18 -6.92 -8.31
C GLY A 37 5.86 -7.52 -8.78
N LEU A 38 4.82 -6.70 -8.86
CA LEU A 38 3.52 -7.19 -9.30
C LEU A 38 3.54 -7.63 -10.75
N LEU A 39 4.18 -6.86 -11.63
CA LEU A 39 4.25 -7.20 -13.04
C LEU A 39 5.07 -8.47 -13.28
N ARG A 40 6.11 -8.68 -12.47
CA ARG A 40 6.90 -9.91 -12.56
C ARG A 40 6.11 -11.16 -12.16
N HIS A 41 5.09 -10.97 -11.33
CA HIS A 41 4.24 -12.07 -10.88
C HIS A 41 2.95 -12.15 -11.69
N ASP A 42 2.97 -11.61 -12.90
CA ASP A 42 1.89 -11.70 -13.87
C ASP A 42 0.60 -10.97 -13.51
N VAL A 43 0.68 -10.01 -12.61
CA VAL A 43 -0.44 -9.09 -12.39
C VAL A 43 -0.51 -8.14 -13.58
N GLN A 44 -1.67 -8.02 -14.19
CA GLN A 44 -1.84 -7.15 -15.34
C GLN A 44 -1.81 -5.68 -14.92
N ASP A 45 -1.18 -4.86 -15.74
CA ASP A 45 -1.11 -3.42 -15.45
C ASP A 45 -2.50 -2.82 -15.24
N ALA A 46 -3.47 -3.25 -16.03
CA ALA A 46 -4.83 -2.74 -15.92
C ALA A 46 -5.52 -3.13 -14.61
N ASP A 47 -5.01 -4.14 -13.92
CA ASP A 47 -5.56 -4.61 -12.66
C ASP A 47 -4.87 -3.96 -11.44
N ILE A 48 -3.99 -3.01 -11.67
CA ILE A 48 -3.32 -2.26 -10.61
C ILE A 48 -3.82 -0.84 -10.61
N HIS A 49 -4.45 -0.43 -9.52
CA HIS A 49 -4.98 0.92 -9.37
C HIS A 49 -4.23 1.65 -8.27
N VAL A 50 -3.75 2.84 -8.56
CA VAL A 50 -2.99 3.64 -7.59
C VAL A 50 -3.82 4.83 -7.15
N ALA A 51 -4.00 4.99 -5.86
CA ALA A 51 -4.62 6.16 -5.26
C ALA A 51 -3.56 6.96 -4.52
N TRP A 52 -3.39 8.22 -4.90
CA TRP A 52 -2.47 9.12 -4.23
C TRP A 52 -3.19 9.88 -3.14
N VAL A 53 -2.58 9.95 -1.97
CA VAL A 53 -3.10 10.72 -0.83
C VAL A 53 -2.06 11.74 -0.38
N PRO A 54 -2.47 12.84 0.26
CA PRO A 54 -1.52 13.89 0.63
C PRO A 54 -0.42 13.43 1.58
N GLY A 55 -0.74 12.64 2.57
CA GLY A 55 0.24 12.22 3.56
C GLY A 55 -0.11 10.87 4.18
N ALA A 56 0.75 10.42 5.08
CA ALA A 56 0.60 9.12 5.71
C ALA A 56 -0.67 9.00 6.55
N PHE A 57 -1.16 10.11 7.10
CA PHE A 57 -2.39 10.10 7.90
C PHE A 57 -3.62 9.69 7.11
N GLU A 58 -3.65 9.96 5.82
CA GLU A 58 -4.79 9.66 4.97
C GLU A 58 -4.78 8.23 4.44
N ILE A 59 -3.65 7.53 4.58
CA ILE A 59 -3.52 6.17 4.07
C ILE A 59 -4.55 5.21 4.67
N PRO A 60 -4.74 5.16 5.99
CA PRO A 60 -5.67 4.19 6.56
C PRO A 60 -7.09 4.35 6.07
N LEU A 61 -7.55 5.58 5.92
CA LEU A 61 -8.92 5.83 5.47
C LEU A 61 -9.12 5.34 4.04
N VAL A 62 -8.23 5.72 3.15
CA VAL A 62 -8.35 5.34 1.74
C VAL A 62 -8.15 3.85 1.56
N ALA A 63 -7.16 3.28 2.25
CA ALA A 63 -6.92 1.84 2.21
C ALA A 63 -8.15 1.06 2.69
N SER A 64 -8.78 1.52 3.78
CA SER A 64 -9.97 0.88 4.30
C SER A 64 -11.12 0.93 3.29
N LYS A 65 -11.30 2.06 2.62
CA LYS A 65 -12.33 2.19 1.60
C LYS A 65 -12.08 1.26 0.41
N MET A 66 -10.82 1.17 -0.02
CA MET A 66 -10.46 0.26 -1.11
C MET A 66 -10.69 -1.19 -0.71
N ALA A 67 -10.29 -1.56 0.49
CA ALA A 67 -10.47 -2.93 0.97
C ALA A 67 -11.94 -3.30 1.07
N LYS A 68 -12.77 -2.36 1.53
CA LYS A 68 -14.20 -2.62 1.70
C LYS A 68 -14.98 -2.57 0.39
N SER A 69 -14.39 -2.03 -0.66
CA SER A 69 -15.08 -1.92 -1.95
C SER A 69 -15.35 -3.26 -2.60
N GLY A 70 -14.62 -4.29 -2.22
CA GLY A 70 -14.71 -5.60 -2.84
C GLY A 70 -14.09 -5.68 -4.23
N LYS A 71 -13.42 -4.62 -4.67
CA LYS A 71 -12.85 -4.56 -6.01
C LYS A 71 -11.41 -5.07 -6.08
N TYR A 72 -10.76 -5.21 -4.94
CA TYR A 72 -9.34 -5.56 -4.88
C TYR A 72 -9.13 -6.80 -4.05
N ASP A 73 -8.22 -7.65 -4.50
CA ASP A 73 -7.80 -8.83 -3.76
C ASP A 73 -6.75 -8.48 -2.71
N ALA A 74 -6.05 -7.38 -2.92
CA ALA A 74 -5.06 -6.89 -1.98
C ALA A 74 -4.95 -5.37 -2.08
N VAL A 75 -4.58 -4.73 -0.97
CA VAL A 75 -4.30 -3.30 -0.93
C VAL A 75 -2.91 -3.11 -0.34
N ILE A 76 -2.08 -2.39 -1.06
CA ILE A 76 -0.71 -2.09 -0.66
C ILE A 76 -0.64 -0.62 -0.28
N CYS A 77 -0.06 -0.33 0.88
CA CYS A 77 0.09 1.05 1.35
C CYS A 77 1.56 1.45 1.30
N LEU A 78 1.85 2.57 0.66
CA LEU A 78 3.20 3.06 0.49
C LEU A 78 3.31 4.49 1.02
N GLY A 79 4.24 4.69 1.93
CA GLY A 79 4.52 6.00 2.48
C GLY A 79 5.83 5.99 3.23
N ALA A 80 6.34 7.18 3.50
CA ALA A 80 7.55 7.33 4.29
C ALA A 80 7.34 8.42 5.32
N VAL A 81 7.67 8.12 6.56
CA VAL A 81 7.62 9.10 7.65
C VAL A 81 9.02 9.18 8.22
N ILE A 82 9.58 10.38 8.17
CA ILE A 82 10.94 10.61 8.62
C ILE A 82 10.90 11.31 9.96
N ARG A 83 11.57 10.75 10.94
CA ARG A 83 11.66 11.37 12.25
C ARG A 83 12.57 12.59 12.19
N GLY A 84 11.95 13.76 12.38
CA GLY A 84 12.66 15.02 12.37
C GLY A 84 12.48 15.75 13.68
N SER A 85 12.55 17.09 13.61
CA SER A 85 12.36 17.95 14.78
C SER A 85 10.89 18.12 15.16
N THR A 86 9.97 17.62 14.34
CA THR A 86 8.54 17.73 14.61
C THR A 86 8.00 16.39 15.13
N SER A 87 6.83 16.44 15.76
CA SER A 87 6.18 15.24 16.26
C SER A 87 5.36 14.50 15.18
N HIS A 88 5.45 14.93 13.93
CA HIS A 88 4.69 14.31 12.84
C HIS A 88 4.97 12.81 12.73
N TYR A 89 6.23 12.42 12.80
CA TYR A 89 6.63 11.02 12.76
C TYR A 89 5.91 10.21 13.83
N ASP A 90 5.93 10.71 15.07
CA ASP A 90 5.35 9.99 16.20
C ASP A 90 3.83 9.90 16.08
N TYR A 91 3.18 10.95 15.64
CA TYR A 91 1.73 10.94 15.42
C TYR A 91 1.32 9.98 14.32
N CYS A 92 2.08 9.94 13.24
CA CYS A 92 1.77 8.99 12.17
C CYS A 92 1.86 7.56 12.66
N LEU A 93 2.88 7.23 13.45
CA LEU A 93 3.04 5.88 13.97
C LEU A 93 1.91 5.50 14.94
N LEU A 94 1.39 6.47 15.68
CA LEU A 94 0.30 6.21 16.64
C LEU A 94 -1.04 5.96 15.95
N TYR A 95 -1.30 6.62 14.84
CA TYR A 95 -2.63 6.63 14.24
C TYR A 95 -2.76 5.85 12.94
N THR A 96 -1.65 5.52 12.28
CA THR A 96 -1.71 4.94 10.95
C THR A 96 -1.54 3.44 10.92
N SER A 97 -1.21 2.82 12.04
CA SER A 97 -0.87 1.43 11.99
C SER A 97 -1.68 0.63 12.98
N PRO A 98 -2.82 0.08 12.57
CA PRO A 98 -3.37 -0.97 13.40
C PRO A 98 -2.36 -2.10 13.47
N SER A 99 -2.10 -2.57 14.67
CA SER A 99 -1.22 -3.69 14.87
C SER A 99 -1.78 -4.90 14.09
N PRO A 100 -0.94 -5.75 13.53
CA PRO A 100 -1.42 -6.99 12.93
C PRO A 100 -2.26 -7.83 13.87
N ARG A 101 -2.08 -7.67 15.16
CA ARG A 101 -2.90 -8.36 16.15
C ARG A 101 -4.30 -7.82 16.22
N ASP A 102 -4.48 -6.57 15.85
CA ASP A 102 -5.75 -5.89 15.90
C ASP A 102 -6.53 -6.07 14.61
N ALA A 103 -5.89 -6.67 13.65
CA ALA A 103 -6.50 -6.94 12.37
C ALA A 103 -7.26 -8.25 12.38
#